data_a1bc02710907921894e223096d21341c
#
_entry.id   a1bc02710907921894e223096d21341c
#
_cell.length_a   1.000
_cell.length_b   1.000
_cell.length_c   1.000
_cell.angle_alpha   90.00
_cell.angle_beta   90.00
_cell.angle_gamma   90.00
#
_symmetry.space_group_name_H-M   'P 1'
#
loop_
_entity.id
_entity.type
_entity.pdbx_description
1 polymer ?
#
loop_
_entity_poly.entity_id
_entity_poly.type
_entity_poly.pdbx_seq_one_letter_code
_entity_poly.pdbx_strand_id
1 'polypeptide(L)'
;MESTLRRTWAEIDLDALAHNYRTLRDRVGPEVKFLGVVKADAYGHGAIQVSRTLQTLGADYLAVSSIDEAAELRCNGITMPI
;
A
#
# COMPACT_ATOMS: atom_id res chain seq x y z
N MET A 1 13.18 -18.73 10.10
CA MET A 1 11.76 -18.87 10.47
C MET A 1 11.02 -17.56 10.45
N GLU A 2 11.47 -16.55 11.17
CA GLU A 2 10.77 -15.27 11.20
C GLU A 2 10.64 -14.61 9.83
N SER A 3 11.69 -14.59 9.02
CA SER A 3 11.63 -13.98 7.70
C SER A 3 10.68 -14.71 6.77
N THR A 4 10.59 -16.05 6.90
CA THR A 4 9.64 -16.83 6.12
C THR A 4 8.21 -16.54 6.56
N LEU A 5 7.97 -16.46 7.88
CA LEU A 5 6.65 -16.12 8.40
C LEU A 5 6.23 -14.72 7.98
N ARG A 6 7.13 -13.75 8.05
CA ARG A 6 6.85 -12.39 7.60
C ARG A 6 6.50 -12.34 6.13
N ARG A 7 7.23 -13.08 5.31
CA ARG A 7 6.97 -13.11 3.88
C ARG A 7 5.62 -13.69 3.55
N THR A 8 5.27 -14.81 4.19
CA THR A 8 3.97 -15.43 4.02
C THR A 8 2.85 -14.50 4.49
N TRP A 9 3.06 -13.85 5.63
CA TRP A 9 2.07 -12.92 6.18
C TRP A 9 1.87 -11.72 5.26
N ALA A 10 2.92 -11.17 4.69
CA ALA A 10 2.84 -10.04 3.78
C ALA A 10 2.06 -10.39 2.51
N GLU A 11 2.25 -11.58 1.97
CA GLU A 11 1.51 -12.03 0.80
C GLU A 11 0.02 -12.15 1.09
N ILE A 12 -0.33 -12.75 2.23
CA ILE A 12 -1.72 -12.86 2.66
C ILE A 12 -2.32 -11.48 2.88
N ASP A 13 -1.55 -10.58 3.48
CA ASP A 13 -1.99 -9.22 3.75
C ASP A 13 -2.31 -8.45 2.46
N LEU A 14 -1.52 -8.62 1.41
CA LEU A 14 -1.76 -7.97 0.13
C LEU A 14 -3.04 -8.45 -0.54
N ASP A 15 -3.32 -9.74 -0.47
CA ASP A 15 -4.57 -10.28 -1.00
C ASP A 15 -5.76 -9.75 -0.22
N ALA A 16 -5.66 -9.72 1.10
CA ALA A 16 -6.70 -9.17 1.96
C ALA A 16 -6.88 -7.68 1.70
N LEU A 17 -5.80 -6.95 1.51
CA LEU A 17 -5.84 -5.53 1.20
C LEU A 17 -6.59 -5.27 -0.11
N ALA A 18 -6.29 -6.02 -1.15
CA ALA A 18 -6.95 -5.87 -2.44
C ALA A 18 -8.44 -6.18 -2.33
N HIS A 19 -8.79 -7.24 -1.62
CA HIS A 19 -10.19 -7.61 -1.41
C HIS A 19 -10.93 -6.51 -0.64
N ASN A 20 -10.34 -6.04 0.45
CA ASN A 20 -10.95 -5.00 1.27
C ASN A 20 -11.10 -3.68 0.51
N TYR A 21 -10.10 -3.31 -0.26
CA TYR A 21 -10.17 -2.10 -1.07
C TYR A 21 -11.34 -2.19 -2.06
N ARG A 22 -11.47 -3.29 -2.78
CA ARG A 22 -12.54 -3.47 -3.75
C ARG A 22 -13.91 -3.44 -3.10
N THR A 23 -14.04 -4.09 -1.95
CA THR A 23 -15.28 -4.12 -1.19
C THR A 23 -15.70 -2.71 -0.76
N LEU A 24 -14.75 -1.94 -0.23
CA LEU A 24 -15.03 -0.57 0.20
C LEU A 24 -15.34 0.34 -0.99
N ARG A 25 -14.59 0.20 -2.07
CA ARG A 25 -14.82 1.01 -3.28
C ARG A 25 -16.22 0.75 -3.85
N ASP A 26 -16.67 -0.50 -3.86
CA ASP A 26 -18.00 -0.85 -4.33
C ASP A 26 -19.09 -0.22 -3.46
N ARG A 27 -18.84 -0.12 -2.16
CA ARG A 27 -19.82 0.46 -1.23
C ARG A 27 -19.92 1.96 -1.31
N VAL A 28 -18.79 2.64 -1.49
CA VAL A 28 -18.78 4.11 -1.42
C VAL A 28 -18.86 4.77 -2.79
N GLY A 29 -18.60 4.02 -3.86
CA GLY A 29 -18.67 4.51 -5.22
C GLY A 29 -17.40 5.22 -5.68
N PRO A 30 -17.36 5.63 -6.97
CA PRO A 30 -16.14 6.19 -7.56
C PRO A 30 -15.86 7.64 -7.17
N GLU A 31 -16.81 8.33 -6.57
CA GLU A 31 -16.64 9.75 -6.22
C GLU A 31 -15.87 9.96 -4.93
N VAL A 32 -15.79 8.93 -4.08
CA VAL A 32 -15.07 8.99 -2.81
C VAL A 32 -13.59 8.73 -3.05
N LYS A 33 -12.75 9.62 -2.51
CA LYS A 33 -11.30 9.47 -2.61
C LYS A 33 -10.78 8.50 -1.54
N PHE A 34 -9.82 7.67 -1.93
CA PHE A 34 -9.17 6.73 -1.02
C PHE A 34 -7.75 7.19 -0.70
N LEU A 35 -7.46 7.28 0.58
CA LEU A 35 -6.13 7.58 1.09
C LEU A 35 -5.58 6.34 1.78
N GLY A 36 -4.51 5.77 1.25
CA GLY A 36 -3.84 4.65 1.88
C GLY A 36 -2.75 5.14 2.83
N VAL A 37 -2.85 4.78 4.10
CA VAL A 37 -1.79 5.11 5.06
C VAL A 37 -0.77 3.98 5.01
N VAL A 38 0.43 4.30 4.54
CA VAL A 38 1.50 3.33 4.35
C VAL A 38 2.62 3.65 5.31
N LYS A 39 2.88 2.74 6.24
CA LYS A 39 3.99 2.89 7.17
C LYS A 39 5.10 1.95 6.74
N ALA A 40 6.31 2.47 6.67
CA ALA A 40 7.46 1.64 6.37
C ALA A 40 7.67 0.66 7.52
N ASP A 41 7.87 -0.60 7.20
CA ASP A 41 8.37 -1.56 8.17
C ASP A 41 9.88 -1.36 8.33
N ALA A 42 10.53 -2.23 9.09
CA ALA A 42 11.96 -2.10 9.38
C ALA A 42 12.83 -2.01 8.11
N TYR A 43 12.34 -2.49 6.99
CA TYR A 43 13.10 -2.56 5.74
C TYR A 43 12.38 -1.88 4.57
N GLY A 44 11.20 -1.34 4.80
CA GLY A 44 10.43 -0.68 3.76
C GLY A 44 9.76 -1.60 2.75
N HIS A 45 9.98 -2.90 2.81
CA HIS A 45 9.46 -3.82 1.80
C HIS A 45 7.94 -3.92 1.83
N GLY A 46 7.35 -3.95 3.01
CA GLY A 46 5.91 -3.98 3.14
C GLY A 46 5.26 -2.75 2.56
N ALA A 47 5.82 -1.58 2.85
CA ALA A 47 5.32 -0.32 2.35
C ALA A 47 5.38 -0.25 0.82
N ILE A 48 6.46 -0.72 0.22
CA ILE A 48 6.62 -0.72 -1.24
C ILE A 48 5.57 -1.60 -1.89
N GLN A 49 5.39 -2.82 -1.39
CA GLN A 49 4.43 -3.77 -1.95
C GLN A 49 3.00 -3.29 -1.77
N VAL A 50 2.65 -2.78 -0.61
CA VAL A 50 1.33 -2.23 -0.33
C VAL A 50 1.05 -1.05 -1.26
N SER A 51 2.04 -0.16 -1.41
CA SER A 51 1.89 1.00 -2.28
C SER A 51 1.69 0.62 -3.73
N ARG A 52 2.44 -0.35 -4.24
CA ARG A 52 2.27 -0.85 -5.59
C ARG A 52 0.87 -1.44 -5.80
N THR A 53 0.41 -2.21 -4.82
CA THR A 53 -0.92 -2.81 -4.88
C THR A 53 -2.00 -1.73 -4.91
N LEU A 54 -1.90 -0.74 -4.02
CA LEU A 54 -2.87 0.36 -3.99
C LEU A 54 -2.84 1.18 -5.28
N GLN A 55 -1.65 1.43 -5.83
CA GLN A 55 -1.53 2.14 -7.10
C GLN A 55 -2.20 1.37 -8.23
N THR A 56 -1.97 0.07 -8.31
CA THR A 56 -2.59 -0.80 -9.31
C THR A 56 -4.11 -0.83 -9.16
N LEU A 57 -4.61 -0.82 -7.93
CA LEU A 57 -6.03 -0.81 -7.65
C LEU A 57 -6.70 0.54 -7.91
N GLY A 58 -5.92 1.61 -8.07
CA GLY A 58 -6.46 2.93 -8.37
C GLY A 58 -6.79 3.77 -7.15
N ALA A 59 -6.14 3.52 -6.01
CA ALA A 59 -6.27 4.41 -4.85
C ALA A 59 -5.80 5.82 -5.21
N ASP A 60 -6.34 6.82 -4.55
CA ASP A 60 -6.13 8.20 -4.95
C ASP A 60 -4.88 8.84 -4.35
N TYR A 61 -4.57 8.50 -3.10
CA TYR A 61 -3.45 9.10 -2.37
C TYR A 61 -2.80 8.08 -1.47
N LEU A 62 -1.52 8.30 -1.18
CA LEU A 62 -0.81 7.59 -0.12
C LEU A 62 -0.37 8.60 0.94
N ALA A 63 -0.32 8.17 2.18
CA ALA A 63 0.23 8.95 3.28
C ALA A 63 1.37 8.19 3.93
N VAL A 64 2.45 8.88 4.19
CA VAL A 64 3.64 8.31 4.83
C VAL A 64 4.01 9.20 6.02
N SER A 65 4.92 8.72 6.88
CA SER A 65 5.28 9.47 8.08
C SER A 65 6.54 10.31 7.92
N SER A 66 7.26 10.20 6.81
CA SER A 66 8.47 10.99 6.60
C SER A 66 8.73 11.21 5.12
N ILE A 67 9.57 12.22 4.85
CA ILE A 67 10.02 12.52 3.49
C ILE A 67 10.87 11.38 2.94
N ASP A 68 11.67 10.74 3.80
CA ASP A 68 12.50 9.62 3.40
C ASP A 68 11.68 8.45 2.92
N GLU A 69 10.56 8.16 3.59
CA GLU A 69 9.64 7.12 3.15
C GLU A 69 9.03 7.45 1.79
N ALA A 70 8.63 8.70 1.59
CA ALA A 70 8.11 9.14 0.30
C ALA A 70 9.14 9.00 -0.80
N ALA A 71 10.39 9.39 -0.54
CA ALA A 71 11.47 9.28 -1.51
C ALA A 71 11.73 7.82 -1.88
N GLU A 72 11.70 6.92 -0.91
CA GLU A 72 11.89 5.50 -1.15
C GLU A 72 10.81 4.94 -2.05
N LEU A 73 9.56 5.33 -1.83
CA LEU A 73 8.46 4.90 -2.69
C LEU A 73 8.63 5.41 -4.12
N ARG A 74 9.04 6.67 -4.30
CA ARG A 74 9.31 7.22 -5.62
C ARG A 74 10.41 6.46 -6.33
N CYS A 75 11.48 6.08 -5.63
CA CYS A 75 12.58 5.30 -6.19
C CYS A 75 12.14 3.91 -6.62
N ASN A 76 11.04 3.41 -6.09
CA ASN A 76 10.52 2.08 -6.40
C ASN A 76 9.33 2.13 -7.36
N GLY A 77 9.17 3.20 -8.09
CA GLY A 77 8.21 3.28 -9.18
C GLY A 77 6.80 3.70 -8.78
N ILE A 78 6.63 4.19 -7.56
CA ILE A 78 5.34 4.71 -7.14
C ILE A 78 5.18 6.12 -7.69
N THR A 79 4.15 6.35 -8.48
CA THR A 79 3.92 7.62 -9.16
C THR A 79 2.67 8.35 -8.68
N MET A 80 1.82 7.68 -7.93
CA MET A 80 0.59 8.30 -7.42
C MET A 80 0.91 9.36 -6.36
N PRO A 81 -0.03 10.27 -6.06
CA PRO A 81 0.16 11.29 -5.03
C PRO A 81 0.47 10.69 -3.65
N ILE A 82 1.45 11.27 -3.01
CA ILE A 82 1.89 10.85 -1.68
C ILE A 82 1.76 12.03 -0.72
#